data_3795628f34fb1ac7754347d478e73b7e
#
_entry.id   3795628f34fb1ac7754347d478e73b7e
#
_cell.length_a   1.000
_cell.length_b   1.000
_cell.length_c   1.000
_cell.angle_alpha   90.00
_cell.angle_beta   90.00
_cell.angle_gamma   90.00
#
_symmetry.space_group_name_H-M   'P 1'
#
loop_
_entity.id
_entity.type
_entity.pdbx_description
1 polymer ?
#
loop_
_entity_poly.entity_id
_entity_poly.type
_entity_poly.pdbx_seq_one_letter_code
_entity_poly.pdbx_strand_id
1 'polypeptide(L)'
;MATPNVDMPLVRLDRISKHFGEGETRVDALRDVSLKVYPRQLIALLGPSGSGKTTLLNVIGCILDPSSGTMELDGELVVRDGRWQRSDLRRLRLDKIGFIFQFHNLLPFLNATDNVAIVLQLAGVDWPGARKRAVELLDYLEVGHRKDSMPANLSGGEGQRVAIARALANQPRIILADEPTAALDSKRAQIVMDLLRKLAIEHDAAIIAVTHDEKIFDRFDHIFQLRDGRLEGSGDGQNGIMEMAQA
;
A
#
# COMPACT_ATOMS: atom_id res chain seq x y z
N MET A 1 -12.21 -18.57 17.43
CA MET A 1 -11.53 -17.76 16.41
C MET A 1 -11.75 -18.47 15.09
N ALA A 2 -12.45 -17.85 14.14
CA ALA A 2 -12.65 -18.44 12.82
C ALA A 2 -11.31 -18.49 12.09
N THR A 3 -10.96 -19.63 11.51
CA THR A 3 -9.80 -19.76 10.63
C THR A 3 -9.93 -18.76 9.49
N PRO A 4 -8.89 -17.95 9.19
CA PRO A 4 -8.95 -17.02 8.07
C PRO A 4 -9.24 -17.81 6.79
N ASN A 5 -10.31 -17.42 6.11
CA ASN A 5 -10.68 -18.04 4.84
C ASN A 5 -9.68 -17.56 3.77
N VAL A 6 -8.68 -18.39 3.48
CA VAL A 6 -7.59 -18.10 2.53
C VAL A 6 -8.11 -17.87 1.11
N ASP A 7 -9.35 -18.27 0.83
CA ASP A 7 -9.99 -18.19 -0.48
C ASP A 7 -10.66 -16.84 -0.78
N MET A 8 -10.75 -15.91 0.19
CA MET A 8 -11.37 -14.61 -0.04
C MET A 8 -10.33 -13.52 -0.29
N PRO A 9 -10.45 -12.75 -1.37
CA PRO A 9 -9.54 -11.65 -1.64
C PRO A 9 -9.70 -10.53 -0.59
N LEU A 10 -8.57 -9.94 -0.17
CA LEU A 10 -8.56 -8.75 0.68
C LEU A 10 -8.89 -7.47 -0.10
N VAL A 11 -8.53 -7.44 -1.38
CA VAL A 11 -8.91 -6.38 -2.32
C VAL A 11 -9.58 -7.02 -3.52
N ARG A 12 -10.80 -6.60 -3.81
CA ARG A 12 -11.53 -6.98 -5.02
C ARG A 12 -12.06 -5.74 -5.70
N LEU A 13 -11.61 -5.53 -6.92
CA LEU A 13 -12.10 -4.50 -7.81
C LEU A 13 -12.85 -5.15 -8.97
N ASP A 14 -14.01 -4.62 -9.31
CA ASP A 14 -14.79 -5.02 -10.48
C ASP A 14 -15.12 -3.79 -11.31
N ARG A 15 -14.49 -3.67 -12.48
CA ARG A 15 -14.65 -2.61 -13.48
C ARG A 15 -14.56 -1.20 -12.88
N ILE A 16 -13.59 -0.97 -12.01
CA ILE A 16 -13.32 0.36 -11.45
C ILE A 16 -12.84 1.28 -12.56
N SER A 17 -13.55 2.40 -12.72
CA SER A 17 -13.13 3.48 -13.61
C SER A 17 -13.02 4.80 -12.84
N LYS A 18 -12.10 5.66 -13.28
CA LYS A 18 -11.95 7.02 -12.75
C LYS A 18 -11.65 7.99 -13.87
N HIS A 19 -12.45 9.02 -13.94
CA HIS A 19 -12.18 10.19 -14.79
C HIS A 19 -12.08 11.48 -13.97
N PHE A 20 -11.32 12.42 -14.49
CA PHE A 20 -11.22 13.80 -14.00
C PHE A 20 -11.71 14.75 -15.08
N GLY A 21 -12.21 15.90 -14.68
CA GLY A 21 -12.79 16.90 -15.61
C GLY A 21 -14.10 16.46 -16.23
N GLU A 22 -14.66 17.33 -17.06
CA GLU A 22 -15.91 17.12 -17.79
C GLU A 22 -15.76 17.59 -19.24
N GLY A 23 -16.61 17.08 -20.14
CA GLY A 23 -16.62 17.46 -21.56
C GLY A 23 -15.26 17.28 -22.22
N GLU A 24 -14.74 18.33 -22.86
CA GLU A 24 -13.47 18.31 -23.60
C GLU A 24 -12.22 18.18 -22.69
N THR A 25 -12.35 18.50 -21.38
CA THR A 25 -11.25 18.40 -20.42
C THR A 25 -11.20 17.04 -19.71
N ARG A 26 -12.07 16.11 -20.09
CA ARG A 26 -12.15 14.79 -19.46
C ARG A 26 -10.88 13.97 -19.74
N VAL A 27 -10.28 13.45 -18.65
CA VAL A 27 -9.16 12.52 -18.68
C VAL A 27 -9.58 11.24 -17.94
N ASP A 28 -9.62 10.13 -18.65
CA ASP A 28 -9.91 8.81 -18.08
C ASP A 28 -8.62 8.22 -17.50
N ALA A 29 -8.44 8.34 -16.19
CA ALA A 29 -7.26 7.87 -15.48
C ALA A 29 -7.30 6.37 -15.19
N LEU A 30 -8.51 5.78 -15.03
CA LEU A 30 -8.73 4.34 -14.91
C LEU A 30 -9.91 3.94 -15.79
N ARG A 31 -9.81 2.78 -16.45
CA ARG A 31 -10.79 2.25 -17.40
C ARG A 31 -11.05 0.78 -17.13
N ASP A 32 -12.18 0.46 -16.51
CA ASP A 32 -12.68 -0.89 -16.24
C ASP A 32 -11.64 -1.82 -15.57
N VAL A 33 -10.91 -1.31 -14.59
CA VAL A 33 -9.87 -2.05 -13.87
C VAL A 33 -10.54 -3.09 -12.97
N SER A 34 -10.19 -4.36 -13.18
CA SER A 34 -10.60 -5.48 -12.32
C SER A 34 -9.37 -6.18 -11.76
N LEU A 35 -9.34 -6.38 -10.44
CA LEU A 35 -8.18 -6.90 -9.71
C LEU A 35 -8.66 -7.68 -8.48
N LYS A 36 -7.97 -8.78 -8.17
CA LYS A 36 -8.12 -9.49 -6.90
C LYS A 36 -6.75 -9.67 -6.27
N VAL A 37 -6.64 -9.34 -4.98
CA VAL A 37 -5.41 -9.56 -4.20
C VAL A 37 -5.78 -10.32 -2.94
N TYR A 38 -5.07 -11.42 -2.69
CA TYR A 38 -5.36 -12.33 -1.61
C TYR A 38 -4.43 -12.08 -0.40
N PRO A 39 -4.79 -12.61 0.79
CA PRO A 39 -3.89 -12.59 1.94
C PRO A 39 -2.51 -13.15 1.59
N ARG A 40 -1.46 -12.60 2.22
CA ARG A 40 -0.06 -13.01 2.08
C ARG A 40 0.55 -12.74 0.71
N GLN A 41 -0.16 -12.06 -0.18
CA GLN A 41 0.38 -11.67 -1.50
C GLN A 41 1.08 -10.33 -1.44
N LEU A 42 2.23 -10.27 -2.11
CA LEU A 42 2.96 -9.05 -2.42
C LEU A 42 2.91 -8.87 -3.94
N ILE A 43 2.12 -7.90 -4.41
CA ILE A 43 1.93 -7.64 -5.85
C ILE A 43 2.56 -6.33 -6.28
N ALA A 44 3.05 -6.29 -7.51
CA ALA A 44 3.53 -5.08 -8.16
C ALA A 44 2.50 -4.50 -9.13
N LEU A 45 2.39 -3.16 -9.15
CA LEU A 45 1.74 -2.39 -10.20
C LEU A 45 2.81 -1.64 -10.97
N LEU A 46 3.03 -2.03 -12.22
CA LEU A 46 3.98 -1.42 -13.15
C LEU A 46 3.25 -0.53 -14.15
N GLY A 47 4.00 0.27 -14.87
CA GLY A 47 3.51 1.07 -15.99
C GLY A 47 4.22 2.42 -16.11
N PRO A 48 4.11 3.10 -17.26
CA PRO A 48 4.72 4.40 -17.47
C PRO A 48 4.14 5.48 -16.55
N SER A 49 4.82 6.63 -16.46
CA SER A 49 4.27 7.80 -15.77
C SER A 49 2.94 8.20 -16.42
N GLY A 50 1.95 8.56 -15.59
CA GLY A 50 0.60 8.92 -16.07
C GLY A 50 -0.31 7.74 -16.40
N SER A 51 0.12 6.47 -16.27
CA SER A 51 -0.73 5.30 -16.58
C SER A 51 -1.89 5.05 -15.61
N GLY A 52 -1.95 5.77 -14.46
CA GLY A 52 -3.03 5.64 -13.47
C GLY A 52 -2.68 4.89 -12.18
N LYS A 53 -1.42 4.45 -11.97
CA LYS A 53 -0.99 3.66 -10.79
C LYS A 53 -1.32 4.34 -9.46
N THR A 54 -0.88 5.58 -9.28
CA THR A 54 -1.17 6.37 -8.05
C THR A 54 -2.66 6.63 -7.90
N THR A 55 -3.39 6.82 -9.02
CA THR A 55 -4.86 6.93 -9.01
C THR A 55 -5.49 5.64 -8.50
N LEU A 56 -5.03 4.48 -8.97
CA LEU A 56 -5.52 3.18 -8.52
C LEU A 56 -5.24 2.94 -7.04
N LEU A 57 -4.00 3.22 -6.56
CA LEU A 57 -3.68 3.16 -5.13
C LEU A 57 -4.56 4.08 -4.30
N ASN A 58 -4.83 5.30 -4.75
CA ASN A 58 -5.67 6.26 -4.03
C ASN A 58 -7.15 5.82 -4.00
N VAL A 59 -7.65 5.16 -5.03
CA VAL A 59 -9.00 4.57 -5.04
C VAL A 59 -9.08 3.42 -4.05
N ILE A 60 -8.14 2.45 -4.10
CA ILE A 60 -8.08 1.33 -3.15
C ILE A 60 -7.92 1.88 -1.72
N GLY A 61 -7.11 2.92 -1.57
CA GLY A 61 -6.85 3.61 -0.30
C GLY A 61 -8.03 4.43 0.24
N CYS A 62 -9.18 4.45 -0.44
CA CYS A 62 -10.34 5.25 -0.07
C CYS A 62 -10.02 6.75 0.11
N ILE A 63 -9.05 7.26 -0.65
CA ILE A 63 -8.65 8.68 -0.70
C ILE A 63 -9.36 9.38 -1.85
N LEU A 64 -9.57 8.65 -2.95
CA LEU A 64 -10.15 9.17 -4.18
C LEU A 64 -11.40 8.37 -4.56
N ASP A 65 -12.48 9.07 -4.89
CA ASP A 65 -13.74 8.46 -5.32
C ASP A 65 -13.56 7.83 -6.71
N PRO A 66 -13.93 6.55 -6.93
CA PRO A 66 -14.07 6.03 -8.28
C PRO A 66 -15.27 6.67 -8.99
N SER A 67 -15.26 6.69 -10.32
CA SER A 67 -16.38 7.20 -11.11
C SER A 67 -17.43 6.12 -11.39
N SER A 68 -17.02 4.85 -11.44
CA SER A 68 -17.90 3.69 -11.60
C SER A 68 -17.23 2.42 -11.08
N GLY A 69 -17.97 1.30 -11.07
CA GLY A 69 -17.49 -0.02 -10.66
C GLY A 69 -17.77 -0.33 -9.19
N THR A 70 -17.30 -1.50 -8.75
CA THR A 70 -17.54 -2.04 -7.41
C THR A 70 -16.22 -2.38 -6.73
N MET A 71 -16.09 -2.09 -5.44
CA MET A 71 -14.91 -2.39 -4.63
C MET A 71 -15.29 -3.02 -3.31
N GLU A 72 -14.66 -4.15 -3.01
CA GLU A 72 -14.71 -4.81 -1.71
C GLU A 72 -13.30 -4.79 -1.08
N LEU A 73 -13.21 -4.45 0.20
CA LEU A 73 -11.99 -4.47 0.98
C LEU A 73 -12.19 -5.33 2.23
N ASP A 74 -11.36 -6.36 2.39
CA ASP A 74 -11.41 -7.30 3.50
C ASP A 74 -12.83 -7.87 3.73
N GLY A 75 -13.47 -8.31 2.63
CA GLY A 75 -14.82 -8.88 2.62
C GLY A 75 -15.96 -7.87 2.79
N GLU A 76 -15.67 -6.57 2.92
CA GLU A 76 -16.67 -5.52 3.06
C GLU A 76 -16.89 -4.78 1.74
N LEU A 77 -18.15 -4.65 1.31
CA LEU A 77 -18.52 -3.84 0.15
C LEU A 77 -18.37 -2.35 0.50
N VAL A 78 -17.37 -1.70 -0.11
CA VAL A 78 -17.00 -0.31 0.17
C VAL A 78 -17.52 0.64 -0.90
N VAL A 79 -17.52 0.20 -2.17
CA VAL A 79 -18.05 0.96 -3.31
C VAL A 79 -19.00 0.09 -4.12
N ARG A 80 -20.14 0.66 -4.53
CA ARG A 80 -21.06 0.09 -5.50
C ARG A 80 -21.42 1.15 -6.55
N ASP A 81 -21.23 0.82 -7.82
CA ASP A 81 -21.52 1.72 -8.96
C ASP A 81 -20.89 3.10 -8.78
N GLY A 82 -19.61 3.14 -8.37
CA GLY A 82 -18.85 4.38 -8.14
C GLY A 82 -19.22 5.16 -6.86
N ARG A 83 -20.14 4.64 -6.03
CA ARG A 83 -20.62 5.33 -4.83
C ARG A 83 -20.17 4.63 -3.56
N TRP A 84 -19.65 5.40 -2.62
CA TRP A 84 -19.32 4.88 -1.29
C TRP A 84 -20.55 4.31 -0.60
N GLN A 85 -20.39 3.13 -0.02
CA GLN A 85 -21.42 2.46 0.78
C GLN A 85 -21.28 2.77 2.30
N ARG A 86 -20.26 3.57 2.64
CA ARG A 86 -19.96 4.02 3.99
C ARG A 86 -19.76 5.53 4.04
N SER A 87 -20.15 6.15 5.17
CA SER A 87 -19.88 7.57 5.46
C SER A 87 -18.53 7.78 6.18
N ASP A 88 -18.03 6.78 6.91
CA ASP A 88 -16.79 6.89 7.70
C ASP A 88 -15.61 6.21 7.01
N LEU A 89 -15.13 6.81 5.92
CA LEU A 89 -13.96 6.35 5.19
C LEU A 89 -12.66 6.56 5.99
N ARG A 90 -12.62 7.56 6.89
CA ARG A 90 -11.47 7.77 7.77
C ARG A 90 -11.27 6.57 8.69
N ARG A 91 -12.33 6.07 9.31
CA ARG A 91 -12.29 4.90 10.17
C ARG A 91 -11.88 3.65 9.40
N LEU A 92 -12.45 3.45 8.20
CA LEU A 92 -12.07 2.35 7.31
C LEU A 92 -10.56 2.34 7.02
N ARG A 93 -9.98 3.51 6.65
CA ARG A 93 -8.53 3.63 6.41
C ARG A 93 -7.71 3.27 7.64
N LEU A 94 -8.08 3.82 8.80
CA LEU A 94 -7.36 3.55 10.05
C LEU A 94 -7.37 2.07 10.43
N ASP A 95 -8.48 1.37 10.19
CA ASP A 95 -8.66 0.00 10.63
C ASP A 95 -8.09 -1.02 9.62
N LYS A 96 -8.14 -0.73 8.32
CA LYS A 96 -7.89 -1.73 7.27
C LYS A 96 -6.68 -1.44 6.40
N ILE A 97 -6.19 -0.19 6.33
CA ILE A 97 -5.22 0.21 5.30
C ILE A 97 -3.99 0.87 5.92
N GLY A 98 -2.80 0.33 5.61
CA GLY A 98 -1.52 0.96 5.88
C GLY A 98 -0.95 1.61 4.62
N PHE A 99 -0.35 2.80 4.76
CA PHE A 99 0.27 3.51 3.64
C PHE A 99 1.77 3.66 3.83
N ILE A 100 2.54 3.30 2.81
CA ILE A 100 3.98 3.54 2.67
C ILE A 100 4.18 4.44 1.46
N PHE A 101 4.79 5.61 1.66
CA PHE A 101 4.98 6.62 0.62
C PHE A 101 6.44 6.71 0.20
N GLN A 102 6.68 7.12 -1.04
CA GLN A 102 8.00 7.30 -1.65
C GLN A 102 8.95 8.19 -0.82
N PHE A 103 8.47 9.31 -0.29
CA PHE A 103 9.24 10.26 0.51
C PHE A 103 9.04 10.06 2.01
N HIS A 104 8.67 8.84 2.45
CA HIS A 104 8.35 8.47 3.84
C HIS A 104 7.21 9.28 4.46
N ASN A 105 7.03 10.54 4.10
CA ASN A 105 6.04 11.49 4.62
C ASN A 105 5.95 11.49 6.15
N LEU A 106 7.13 11.43 6.81
CA LEU A 106 7.22 11.58 8.25
C LEU A 106 6.94 13.04 8.62
N LEU A 107 6.20 13.23 9.71
CA LEU A 107 5.90 14.56 10.24
C LEU A 107 7.20 15.14 10.83
N PRO A 108 7.74 16.24 10.30
CA PRO A 108 9.08 16.70 10.63
C PRO A 108 9.22 17.23 12.06
N PHE A 109 8.11 17.54 12.71
CA PHE A 109 8.03 18.04 14.09
C PHE A 109 7.74 16.95 15.13
N LEU A 110 7.64 15.67 14.72
CA LEU A 110 7.49 14.51 15.58
C LEU A 110 8.74 13.63 15.45
N ASN A 111 9.20 13.05 16.58
CA ASN A 111 10.25 12.03 16.55
C ASN A 111 9.74 10.71 15.94
N ALA A 112 10.62 9.71 15.81
CA ALA A 112 10.25 8.43 15.18
C ALA A 112 9.11 7.73 15.94
N THR A 113 9.15 7.67 17.28
CA THR A 113 8.09 7.09 18.10
C THR A 113 6.76 7.80 17.87
N ASP A 114 6.75 9.13 17.89
CA ASP A 114 5.52 9.91 17.79
C ASP A 114 4.93 9.87 16.36
N ASN A 115 5.77 9.75 15.33
CA ASN A 115 5.33 9.49 13.97
C ASN A 115 4.55 8.18 13.81
N VAL A 116 4.92 7.15 14.58
CA VAL A 116 4.20 5.87 14.61
C VAL A 116 2.99 5.96 15.54
N ALA A 117 3.13 6.52 16.72
CA ALA A 117 2.09 6.59 17.75
C ALA A 117 0.86 7.41 17.33
N ILE A 118 1.05 8.46 16.51
CA ILE A 118 -0.04 9.36 16.10
C ILE A 118 -1.18 8.60 15.38
N VAL A 119 -0.89 7.56 14.61
CA VAL A 119 -1.91 6.78 13.89
C VAL A 119 -2.77 5.96 14.87
N LEU A 120 -2.14 5.43 15.92
CA LEU A 120 -2.81 4.71 17.00
C LEU A 120 -3.70 5.65 17.80
N GLN A 121 -3.22 6.87 18.11
CA GLN A 121 -4.01 7.89 18.78
C GLN A 121 -5.24 8.29 17.96
N LEU A 122 -5.08 8.46 16.63
CA LEU A 122 -6.20 8.73 15.72
C LEU A 122 -7.22 7.59 15.67
N ALA A 123 -6.79 6.37 15.98
CA ALA A 123 -7.66 5.19 16.10
C ALA A 123 -8.34 5.08 17.48
N GLY A 124 -7.99 5.97 18.44
CA GLY A 124 -8.60 6.04 19.77
C GLY A 124 -7.79 5.39 20.89
N VAL A 125 -6.54 4.94 20.61
CA VAL A 125 -5.63 4.46 21.65
C VAL A 125 -5.11 5.65 22.46
N ASP A 126 -5.05 5.53 23.78
CA ASP A 126 -4.47 6.56 24.63
C ASP A 126 -2.98 6.78 24.33
N TRP A 127 -2.47 7.99 24.57
CA TRP A 127 -1.12 8.36 24.18
C TRP A 127 0.00 7.48 24.76
N PRO A 128 -0.02 7.11 26.06
CA PRO A 128 0.97 6.20 26.63
C PRO A 128 0.95 4.81 25.98
N GLY A 129 -0.22 4.23 25.72
CA GLY A 129 -0.38 2.96 25.03
C GLY A 129 0.07 3.02 23.57
N ALA A 130 -0.26 4.11 22.87
CA ALA A 130 0.17 4.35 21.48
C ALA A 130 1.70 4.43 21.38
N ARG A 131 2.37 5.17 22.28
CA ARG A 131 3.84 5.25 22.31
C ARG A 131 4.50 3.92 22.67
N LYS A 132 3.94 3.17 23.62
CA LYS A 132 4.44 1.82 23.94
C LYS A 132 4.41 0.92 22.72
N ARG A 133 3.27 0.86 22.03
CA ARG A 133 3.13 0.06 20.81
C ARG A 133 4.04 0.54 19.70
N ALA A 134 4.23 1.85 19.55
CA ALA A 134 5.15 2.43 18.58
C ALA A 134 6.60 1.97 18.81
N VAL A 135 7.08 1.98 20.07
CA VAL A 135 8.43 1.50 20.42
C VAL A 135 8.57 0.01 20.09
N GLU A 136 7.60 -0.83 20.42
CA GLU A 136 7.61 -2.26 20.08
C GLU A 136 7.75 -2.48 18.57
N LEU A 137 7.04 -1.69 17.74
CA LEU A 137 7.13 -1.77 16.29
C LEU A 137 8.48 -1.28 15.75
N LEU A 138 9.03 -0.21 16.32
CA LEU A 138 10.36 0.29 15.94
C LEU A 138 11.45 -0.73 16.28
N ASP A 139 11.35 -1.40 17.44
CA ASP A 139 12.28 -2.47 17.83
C ASP A 139 12.14 -3.69 16.90
N TYR A 140 10.91 -4.10 16.60
CA TYR A 140 10.62 -5.19 15.65
C TYR A 140 11.22 -4.93 14.25
N LEU A 141 11.20 -3.66 13.81
CA LEU A 141 11.77 -3.23 12.53
C LEU A 141 13.27 -2.83 12.63
N GLU A 142 13.94 -3.15 13.74
CA GLU A 142 15.36 -2.92 13.97
C GLU A 142 15.78 -1.44 13.87
N VAL A 143 14.86 -0.52 14.21
CA VAL A 143 15.09 0.93 14.22
C VAL A 143 14.81 1.57 15.59
N GLY A 144 14.62 0.75 16.63
CA GLY A 144 14.35 1.22 18.00
C GLY A 144 15.44 2.10 18.60
N HIS A 145 16.70 1.94 18.18
CA HIS A 145 17.82 2.80 18.57
C HIS A 145 17.64 4.26 18.10
N ARG A 146 16.70 4.53 17.17
CA ARG A 146 16.36 5.85 16.63
C ARG A 146 15.02 6.37 17.11
N LYS A 147 14.39 5.73 18.09
CA LYS A 147 13.03 6.05 18.56
C LYS A 147 12.79 7.51 18.91
N ASP A 148 13.80 8.19 19.44
CA ASP A 148 13.73 9.61 19.85
C ASP A 148 14.29 10.57 18.78
N SER A 149 14.75 10.04 17.63
CA SER A 149 15.32 10.84 16.55
C SER A 149 14.24 11.56 15.75
N MET A 150 14.53 12.81 15.39
CA MET A 150 13.69 13.56 14.45
C MET A 150 13.93 13.06 13.01
N PRO A 151 12.94 13.17 12.09
CA PRO A 151 13.06 12.70 10.71
C PRO A 151 14.31 13.20 9.98
N ALA A 152 14.73 14.46 10.21
CA ALA A 152 15.90 15.04 9.60
C ALA A 152 17.23 14.35 9.99
N ASN A 153 17.24 13.61 11.11
CA ASN A 153 18.40 12.90 11.63
C ASN A 153 18.38 11.39 11.30
N LEU A 154 17.41 10.93 10.50
CA LEU A 154 17.32 9.55 10.06
C LEU A 154 17.99 9.37 8.70
N SER A 155 18.71 8.28 8.51
CA SER A 155 19.12 7.86 7.17
C SER A 155 17.87 7.43 6.34
N GLY A 156 18.01 7.37 5.00
CA GLY A 156 16.88 6.95 4.15
C GLY A 156 16.31 5.60 4.55
N GLY A 157 17.15 4.60 4.86
CA GLY A 157 16.68 3.28 5.31
C GLY A 157 16.03 3.30 6.70
N GLU A 158 16.53 4.12 7.65
CA GLU A 158 15.89 4.29 8.96
C GLU A 158 14.52 4.99 8.81
N GLY A 159 14.44 6.05 8.01
CA GLY A 159 13.19 6.74 7.70
C GLY A 159 12.15 5.81 7.07
N GLN A 160 12.59 4.92 6.15
CA GLN A 160 11.72 3.93 5.53
C GLN A 160 11.18 2.93 6.56
N ARG A 161 12.02 2.42 7.47
CA ARG A 161 11.58 1.52 8.55
C ARG A 161 10.60 2.19 9.50
N VAL A 162 10.78 3.46 9.84
CA VAL A 162 9.81 4.24 10.62
C VAL A 162 8.48 4.40 9.86
N ALA A 163 8.51 4.68 8.56
CA ALA A 163 7.31 4.76 7.73
C ALA A 163 6.57 3.41 7.64
N ILE A 164 7.29 2.29 7.56
CA ILE A 164 6.72 0.93 7.62
C ILE A 164 6.12 0.69 9.01
N ALA A 165 6.80 1.04 10.12
CA ALA A 165 6.26 0.94 11.48
C ALA A 165 4.93 1.67 11.61
N ARG A 166 4.86 2.90 11.07
CA ARG A 166 3.64 3.70 11.05
C ARG A 166 2.53 3.03 10.24
N ALA A 167 2.84 2.46 9.10
CA ALA A 167 1.86 1.75 8.27
C ALA A 167 1.28 0.52 8.98
N LEU A 168 2.09 -0.17 9.81
CA LEU A 168 1.69 -1.37 10.56
C LEU A 168 1.02 -1.08 11.89
N ALA A 169 0.98 0.18 12.35
CA ALA A 169 0.59 0.55 13.71
C ALA A 169 -0.78 -0.04 14.12
N ASN A 170 -1.78 0.07 13.25
CA ASN A 170 -3.13 -0.44 13.47
C ASN A 170 -3.35 -1.88 12.96
N GLN A 171 -2.28 -2.63 12.65
CA GLN A 171 -2.34 -4.01 12.13
C GLN A 171 -3.25 -4.15 10.89
N PRO A 172 -3.06 -3.32 9.86
CA PRO A 172 -3.89 -3.36 8.67
C PRO A 172 -3.70 -4.67 7.91
N ARG A 173 -4.76 -5.15 7.27
CA ARG A 173 -4.69 -6.30 6.36
C ARG A 173 -4.36 -5.92 4.92
N ILE A 174 -4.40 -4.64 4.58
CA ILE A 174 -4.07 -4.11 3.25
C ILE A 174 -2.98 -3.05 3.42
N ILE A 175 -1.86 -3.21 2.70
CA ILE A 175 -0.77 -2.24 2.71
C ILE A 175 -0.59 -1.74 1.27
N LEU A 176 -0.63 -0.43 1.11
CA LEU A 176 -0.43 0.26 -0.16
C LEU A 176 0.91 0.99 -0.11
N ALA A 177 1.81 0.64 -1.03
CA ALA A 177 3.15 1.19 -1.09
C ALA A 177 3.37 1.90 -2.43
N ASP A 178 3.62 3.20 -2.39
CA ASP A 178 3.94 3.99 -3.57
C ASP A 178 5.46 4.19 -3.60
N GLU A 179 6.14 3.49 -4.53
CA GLU A 179 7.59 3.54 -4.72
C GLU A 179 8.40 3.28 -3.43
N PRO A 180 8.19 2.18 -2.69
CA PRO A 180 8.73 1.98 -1.35
C PRO A 180 10.27 1.88 -1.30
N THR A 181 10.94 1.78 -2.45
CA THR A 181 12.38 1.59 -2.57
C THR A 181 13.09 2.68 -3.39
N ALA A 182 12.36 3.67 -3.93
CA ALA A 182 12.90 4.64 -4.88
C ALA A 182 14.08 5.48 -4.35
N ALA A 183 14.13 5.72 -3.03
CA ALA A 183 15.21 6.48 -2.38
C ALA A 183 16.37 5.61 -1.88
N LEU A 184 16.39 4.31 -2.21
CA LEU A 184 17.35 3.33 -1.67
C LEU A 184 18.27 2.78 -2.75
N ASP A 185 19.50 2.44 -2.36
CA ASP A 185 20.37 1.61 -3.20
C ASP A 185 19.81 0.18 -3.33
N SER A 186 20.29 -0.55 -4.34
CA SER A 186 19.77 -1.90 -4.67
C SER A 186 19.82 -2.88 -3.49
N LYS A 187 20.87 -2.84 -2.64
CA LYS A 187 20.97 -3.72 -1.49
C LYS A 187 19.93 -3.40 -0.42
N ARG A 188 19.73 -2.11 -0.13
CA ARG A 188 18.71 -1.66 0.83
C ARG A 188 17.30 -1.88 0.29
N ALA A 189 17.09 -1.70 -1.02
CA ALA A 189 15.82 -2.01 -1.67
C ALA A 189 15.42 -3.47 -1.47
N GLN A 190 16.33 -4.41 -1.69
CA GLN A 190 16.08 -5.84 -1.45
C GLN A 190 15.71 -6.13 0.01
N ILE A 191 16.44 -5.54 0.97
CA ILE A 191 16.15 -5.71 2.41
C ILE A 191 14.72 -5.22 2.74
N VAL A 192 14.30 -4.07 2.19
CA VAL A 192 12.94 -3.55 2.40
C VAL A 192 11.89 -4.47 1.77
N MET A 193 12.14 -5.01 0.58
CA MET A 193 11.21 -5.93 -0.07
C MET A 193 11.11 -7.26 0.68
N ASP A 194 12.22 -7.83 1.16
CA ASP A 194 12.22 -9.02 2.00
C ASP A 194 11.44 -8.79 3.32
N LEU A 195 11.58 -7.58 3.90
CA LEU A 195 10.79 -7.18 5.05
C LEU A 195 9.30 -7.11 4.73
N LEU A 196 8.91 -6.46 3.63
CA LEU A 196 7.51 -6.39 3.20
C LEU A 196 6.94 -7.78 2.94
N ARG A 197 7.70 -8.67 2.30
CA ARG A 197 7.31 -10.07 2.08
C ARG A 197 7.05 -10.79 3.40
N LYS A 198 7.98 -10.68 4.35
CA LYS A 198 7.84 -11.23 5.70
C LYS A 198 6.56 -10.72 6.38
N LEU A 199 6.32 -9.40 6.33
CA LEU A 199 5.14 -8.76 6.91
C LEU A 199 3.83 -9.24 6.28
N ALA A 200 3.78 -9.41 4.95
CA ALA A 200 2.60 -9.94 4.27
C ALA A 200 2.21 -11.32 4.83
N ILE A 201 3.21 -12.19 5.06
CA ILE A 201 3.00 -13.55 5.58
C ILE A 201 2.62 -13.53 7.07
N GLU A 202 3.36 -12.79 7.91
CA GLU A 202 3.16 -12.79 9.37
C GLU A 202 1.84 -12.14 9.82
N HIS A 203 1.36 -11.15 9.04
CA HIS A 203 0.12 -10.42 9.36
C HIS A 203 -1.08 -10.83 8.50
N ASP A 204 -0.97 -11.90 7.69
CA ASP A 204 -2.01 -12.28 6.72
C ASP A 204 -2.47 -11.09 5.85
N ALA A 205 -1.55 -10.19 5.51
CA ALA A 205 -1.83 -8.95 4.80
C ALA A 205 -1.60 -9.09 3.28
N ALA A 206 -2.35 -8.32 2.50
CA ALA A 206 -2.08 -8.08 1.08
C ALA A 206 -1.26 -6.80 0.93
N ILE A 207 -0.16 -6.84 0.17
CA ILE A 207 0.66 -5.68 -0.12
C ILE A 207 0.59 -5.37 -1.61
N ILE A 208 0.24 -4.14 -1.96
CA ILE A 208 0.20 -3.64 -3.32
C ILE A 208 1.25 -2.54 -3.44
N ALA A 209 2.30 -2.79 -4.22
CA ALA A 209 3.39 -1.84 -4.40
C ALA A 209 3.44 -1.31 -5.84
N VAL A 210 3.47 0.00 -6.00
CA VAL A 210 3.87 0.64 -7.25
C VAL A 210 5.39 0.70 -7.27
N THR A 211 6.01 0.25 -8.35
CA THR A 211 7.45 0.34 -8.54
C THR A 211 7.81 0.37 -10.03
N HIS A 212 8.99 0.86 -10.34
CA HIS A 212 9.62 0.77 -11.66
C HIS A 212 11.01 0.12 -11.59
N ASP A 213 11.43 -0.36 -10.41
CA ASP A 213 12.73 -1.00 -10.22
C ASP A 213 12.68 -2.48 -10.57
N GLU A 214 13.22 -2.84 -11.74
CA GLU A 214 13.27 -4.23 -12.22
C GLU A 214 14.09 -5.16 -11.33
N LYS A 215 15.00 -4.63 -10.49
CA LYS A 215 15.88 -5.42 -9.63
C LYS A 215 15.17 -6.10 -8.46
N ILE A 216 13.91 -5.74 -8.22
CA ILE A 216 13.10 -6.30 -7.14
C ILE A 216 11.89 -7.09 -7.65
N PHE A 217 11.75 -7.29 -8.98
CA PHE A 217 10.59 -7.96 -9.56
C PHE A 217 10.47 -9.43 -9.12
N ASP A 218 11.59 -10.09 -8.85
CA ASP A 218 11.65 -11.46 -8.33
C ASP A 218 11.05 -11.62 -6.92
N ARG A 219 10.77 -10.51 -6.23
CA ARG A 219 10.18 -10.50 -4.89
C ARG A 219 8.66 -10.49 -4.88
N PHE A 220 8.02 -10.23 -6.03
CA PHE A 220 6.57 -10.18 -6.14
C PHE A 220 5.96 -11.53 -6.52
N ASP A 221 4.77 -11.82 -5.98
CA ASP A 221 3.98 -12.99 -6.37
C ASP A 221 3.36 -12.81 -7.75
N HIS A 222 2.82 -11.60 -8.00
CA HIS A 222 2.22 -11.22 -9.26
C HIS A 222 2.63 -9.82 -9.65
N ILE A 223 2.78 -9.60 -10.95
CA ILE A 223 3.09 -8.31 -11.54
C ILE A 223 1.96 -7.94 -12.49
N PHE A 224 1.33 -6.80 -12.24
CA PHE A 224 0.28 -6.25 -13.09
C PHE A 224 0.81 -5.01 -13.80
N GLN A 225 0.54 -4.90 -15.09
CA GLN A 225 0.91 -3.73 -15.88
C GLN A 225 -0.31 -2.83 -16.09
N LEU A 226 -0.18 -1.56 -15.74
CA LEU A 226 -1.19 -0.55 -16.00
C LEU A 226 -0.72 0.33 -17.16
N ARG A 227 -1.48 0.37 -18.26
CA ARG A 227 -1.23 1.21 -19.43
C ARG A 227 -2.51 1.93 -19.82
N ASP A 228 -2.44 3.25 -20.01
CA ASP A 228 -3.58 4.10 -20.40
C ASP A 228 -4.85 3.87 -19.56
N GLY A 229 -4.66 3.67 -18.25
CA GLY A 229 -5.74 3.42 -17.30
C GLY A 229 -6.32 1.99 -17.32
N ARG A 230 -5.79 1.07 -18.13
CA ARG A 230 -6.22 -0.33 -18.22
C ARG A 230 -5.20 -1.26 -17.59
N LEU A 231 -5.69 -2.31 -16.93
CA LEU A 231 -4.84 -3.38 -16.43
C LEU A 231 -4.62 -4.38 -17.57
N GLU A 232 -3.37 -4.53 -17.98
CA GLU A 232 -2.95 -5.48 -19.00
C GLU A 232 -2.23 -6.65 -18.31
N GLY A 233 -2.69 -7.89 -18.54
CA GLY A 233 -2.05 -9.14 -18.13
C GLY A 233 -1.79 -9.29 -16.62
N SER A 234 -1.83 -10.52 -16.16
CA SER A 234 -1.21 -10.94 -14.91
C SER A 234 -0.12 -11.95 -15.26
N GLY A 235 1.16 -11.58 -15.07
CA GLY A 235 2.26 -12.55 -15.14
C GLY A 235 2.56 -13.04 -13.72
N ASP A 236 2.74 -14.35 -13.53
CA ASP A 236 3.35 -14.89 -12.33
C ASP A 236 4.79 -14.38 -12.23
N GLY A 237 5.21 -13.88 -11.08
CA GLY A 237 6.44 -13.08 -10.87
C GLY A 237 7.72 -13.56 -11.52
N GLN A 238 7.90 -14.86 -11.74
CA GLN A 238 9.07 -15.40 -12.46
C GLN A 238 8.84 -15.60 -13.97
N ASN A 239 7.62 -15.88 -14.44
CA ASN A 239 7.32 -16.13 -15.84
C ASN A 239 6.80 -14.88 -16.57
N GLY A 240 6.15 -13.96 -15.88
CA GLY A 240 5.61 -12.74 -16.47
C GLY A 240 6.68 -11.76 -16.98
N ILE A 241 7.88 -11.78 -16.40
CA ILE A 241 9.02 -10.94 -16.84
C ILE A 241 9.51 -11.35 -18.23
N MET A 242 9.50 -12.64 -18.56
CA MET A 242 9.97 -13.11 -19.89
C MET A 242 9.02 -12.76 -21.03
N GLU A 243 7.72 -12.74 -20.78
CA GLU A 243 6.73 -12.34 -21.81
C GLU A 243 6.73 -10.83 -22.06
N MET A 244 7.00 -10.02 -21.03
CA MET A 244 7.04 -8.55 -21.15
C MET A 244 8.27 -8.01 -21.86
N ALA A 245 9.39 -8.74 -21.87
CA ALA A 245 10.63 -8.34 -22.57
C ALA A 245 10.59 -8.61 -24.08
N GLN A 246 9.57 -9.30 -24.59
CA GLN A 246 9.41 -9.68 -26.00
C GLN A 246 8.25 -8.94 -26.71
N ALA A 247 7.50 -8.10 -26.04
CA ALA A 247 6.40 -7.27 -26.57
C ALA A 247 6.78 -5.79 -26.62
#